data_d1e8661f84c148b1451502efd05e5319
#
_entry.id   d1e8661f84c148b1451502efd05e5319
#
_cell.length_a   1.000
_cell.length_b   1.000
_cell.length_c   1.000
_cell.angle_alpha   90.00
_cell.angle_beta   90.00
_cell.angle_gamma   90.00
#
_symmetry.space_group_name_H-M   'P 1'
#
loop_
_entity.id
_entity.type
_entity.pdbx_description
1 polymer ?
#
loop_
_entity_poly.entity_id
_entity_poly.type
_entity_poly.pdbx_seq_one_letter_code
_entity_poly.pdbx_strand_id
1 'polypeptide(L)' 'METIEFATILEIKNYPQNDRYLVMQVEDGFYYCYNFITEKCEWLEPDYINEKYTNNELIINKENVWQELI' A
#
# COMPACT_ATOMS: atom_id res chain seq x y z
N MET A 1 -1.18 9.00 11.12
CA MET A 1 -0.80 8.32 9.84
C MET A 1 -1.07 9.26 8.69
N GLU A 2 -0.21 9.28 7.70
CA GLU A 2 -0.46 10.05 6.50
C GLU A 2 -1.69 9.51 5.76
N THR A 3 -2.38 10.41 5.06
CA THR A 3 -3.53 10.00 4.25
C THR A 3 -3.07 9.13 3.07
N ILE A 4 -3.69 8.00 2.93
CA ILE A 4 -3.45 7.09 1.80
C ILE A 4 -4.50 7.40 0.74
N GLU A 5 -4.06 7.72 -0.47
CA GLU A 5 -4.96 8.10 -1.54
C GLU A 5 -4.52 7.49 -2.86
N PHE A 6 -5.26 7.74 -3.91
CA PHE A 6 -4.94 7.25 -5.26
C PHE A 6 -3.48 7.53 -5.62
N ALA A 7 -2.83 6.56 -6.21
CA ALA A 7 -1.44 6.61 -6.69
C ALA A 7 -0.38 6.68 -5.59
N THR A 8 -0.76 6.45 -4.32
CA THR A 8 0.21 6.28 -3.24
C THR A 8 0.89 4.92 -3.37
N ILE A 9 2.19 4.87 -3.12
CA ILE A 9 2.93 3.60 -3.04
C ILE A 9 3.02 3.19 -1.57
N LEU A 10 2.62 1.97 -1.27
CA LEU A 10 2.74 1.38 0.07
C LEU A 10 3.79 0.30 0.03
N GLU A 11 4.69 0.31 1.02
CA GLU A 11 5.58 -0.82 1.27
C GLU A 11 5.19 -1.43 2.60
N ILE A 12 4.93 -2.71 2.60
CA ILE A 12 4.48 -3.44 3.79
C ILE A 12 5.48 -4.55 4.08
N LYS A 13 6.01 -4.53 5.29
CA LYS A 13 6.96 -5.56 5.73
C LYS A 13 6.22 -6.86 5.99
N ASN A 14 6.57 -7.87 5.22
CA ASN A 14 6.10 -9.24 5.39
C ASN A 14 7.28 -10.18 5.21
N TYR A 15 7.25 -11.28 5.92
CA TYR A 15 8.29 -12.30 5.76
C TYR A 15 7.81 -13.32 4.71
N PRO A 16 8.67 -13.77 3.80
CA PRO A 16 10.11 -13.56 3.71
C PRO A 16 10.53 -12.30 2.94
N GLN A 17 9.61 -11.61 2.29
CA GLN A 17 9.93 -10.41 1.53
C GLN A 17 8.84 -9.37 1.72
N ASN A 18 9.19 -8.10 1.53
CA ASN A 18 8.23 -7.01 1.64
C ASN A 18 7.29 -7.03 0.44
N ASP A 19 6.03 -6.68 0.70
CA ASP A 19 5.07 -6.41 -0.36
C ASP A 19 5.14 -4.94 -0.74
N ARG A 20 4.83 -4.67 -2.00
CA ARG A 20 4.82 -3.32 -2.52
C ARG A 20 3.57 -3.12 -3.36
N TYR A 21 2.81 -2.07 -3.04
CA TYR A 21 1.50 -1.85 -3.62
C TYR A 21 1.37 -0.46 -4.22
N LEU A 22 0.61 -0.38 -5.32
CA LEU A 22 0.11 0.89 -5.85
C LEU A 22 -1.36 1.00 -5.49
N VAL A 23 -1.74 2.05 -4.77
CA VAL A 23 -3.15 2.29 -4.41
C VAL A 23 -3.90 2.81 -5.63
N MET A 24 -4.90 2.07 -6.06
CA MET A 24 -5.69 2.38 -7.25
C MET A 24 -7.06 2.95 -6.93
N GLN A 25 -7.60 2.64 -5.75
CA GLN A 25 -8.91 3.11 -5.33
C GLN A 25 -9.00 3.10 -3.80
N VAL A 26 -9.68 4.08 -3.24
CA VAL A 26 -9.94 4.16 -1.80
C VAL A 26 -11.44 4.22 -1.59
N GLU A 27 -11.97 3.35 -0.75
CA GLU A 27 -13.41 3.31 -0.47
C GLU A 27 -13.63 2.88 0.98
N ASP A 28 -14.16 3.79 1.79
CA ASP A 28 -14.49 3.55 3.22
C ASP A 28 -13.33 2.96 4.02
N GLY A 29 -12.12 3.45 3.77
CA GLY A 29 -10.93 2.95 4.46
C GLY A 29 -10.35 1.66 3.90
N PHE A 30 -10.99 1.07 2.90
CA PHE A 30 -10.45 -0.07 2.15
C PHE A 30 -9.65 0.48 0.97
N TYR A 31 -8.56 -0.21 0.65
CA TYR A 31 -7.66 0.21 -0.41
C TYR A 31 -7.55 -0.87 -1.46
N TYR A 32 -7.97 -0.58 -2.69
CA TYR A 32 -7.80 -1.50 -3.82
C TYR A 32 -6.44 -1.24 -4.42
N CYS A 33 -5.56 -2.24 -4.36
CA CYS A 33 -4.16 -2.06 -4.66
C CYS A 33 -3.65 -3.09 -5.66
N TYR A 34 -2.70 -2.65 -6.49
CA TYR A 34 -1.92 -3.55 -7.33
C TYR A 34 -0.65 -3.93 -6.56
N ASN A 35 -0.43 -5.23 -6.41
CA ASN A 35 0.77 -5.76 -5.75
C ASN A 35 1.86 -6.00 -6.81
N PHE A 36 2.97 -5.26 -6.72
CA PHE A 36 4.05 -5.38 -7.69
C PHE A 36 4.78 -6.72 -7.61
N ILE A 37 4.70 -7.41 -6.49
CA ILE A 37 5.39 -8.69 -6.29
C ILE A 37 4.59 -9.83 -6.92
N THR A 38 3.29 -9.89 -6.63
CA THR A 38 2.42 -10.96 -7.14
C THR A 38 1.81 -10.63 -8.49
N GLU A 39 1.86 -9.36 -8.90
CA GLU A 39 1.25 -8.84 -10.13
C GLU A 39 -0.26 -9.01 -10.15
N LYS A 40 -0.89 -8.94 -8.97
CA LYS A 40 -2.34 -9.06 -8.82
C LYS A 40 -2.90 -7.87 -8.06
N CYS A 41 -4.18 -7.59 -8.27
CA CYS A 41 -4.89 -6.57 -7.52
C CYS A 41 -5.66 -7.21 -6.37
N GLU A 42 -5.71 -6.52 -5.24
CA GLU A 42 -6.45 -6.98 -4.07
C GLU A 42 -6.89 -5.80 -3.22
N TRP A 43 -7.92 -6.03 -2.40
CA TRP A 43 -8.37 -5.06 -1.42
C TRP A 43 -7.60 -5.26 -0.12
N LEU A 44 -7.09 -4.15 0.43
CA LEU A 44 -6.47 -4.16 1.76
C LEU A 44 -7.45 -3.56 2.75
N GLU A 45 -7.68 -4.26 3.85
CA GLU A 45 -8.63 -3.86 4.89
C GLU A 45 -8.05 -2.79 5.81
N PRO A 46 -8.92 -1.92 6.39
CA PRO A 46 -8.46 -0.89 7.33
C PRO A 46 -7.70 -1.47 8.52
N ASP A 47 -8.18 -2.58 9.08
CA ASP A 47 -7.54 -3.20 10.25
C ASP A 47 -6.14 -3.70 9.93
N TYR A 48 -5.96 -4.28 8.76
CA TYR A 48 -4.65 -4.74 8.31
C TYR A 48 -3.67 -3.58 8.19
N ILE A 49 -4.11 -2.48 7.57
CA ILE A 49 -3.30 -1.27 7.41
C ILE A 49 -2.93 -0.68 8.76
N ASN A 50 -3.90 -0.58 9.67
CA ASN A 50 -3.67 -0.02 11.01
C ASN A 50 -2.69 -0.88 11.80
N GLU A 51 -2.80 -2.19 11.72
CA GLU A 51 -1.87 -3.10 12.38
C GLU A 51 -0.45 -2.90 11.88
N LYS A 52 -0.26 -2.86 10.57
CA LYS A 52 1.05 -2.67 9.97
C LYS A 52 1.64 -1.31 10.33
N TYR A 53 0.81 -0.28 10.33
CA TYR A 53 1.25 1.06 10.73
C TYR A 53 1.69 1.07 12.20
N THR A 54 0.89 0.50 13.08
CA THR A 54 1.18 0.45 14.53
C THR A 54 2.48 -0.30 14.81
N ASN A 55 2.76 -1.34 14.04
CA ASN A 55 3.97 -2.15 14.22
C ASN A 55 5.19 -1.59 13.47
N ASN A 56 5.08 -0.39 12.91
CA ASN A 56 6.15 0.23 12.10
C ASN A 56 6.54 -0.63 10.89
N GLU A 57 5.56 -1.31 10.32
CA GLU A 57 5.74 -2.19 9.17
C GLU A 57 5.14 -1.63 7.90
N LEU A 58 4.65 -0.40 7.94
CA LEU A 58 4.04 0.28 6.80
C LEU A 58 4.83 1.53 6.46
N ILE A 59 5.20 1.65 5.19
CA ILE A 59 5.84 2.86 4.65
C ILE A 59 4.91 3.42 3.59
N ILE A 60 4.54 4.68 3.75
CA ILE A 60 3.66 5.39 2.82
C ILE A 60 4.52 6.36 2.02
N ASN A 61 4.59 6.15 0.72
CA ASN A 61 5.42 6.98 -0.16
C ASN A 61 4.53 7.68 -1.19
N LYS A 62 4.43 8.99 -1.08
CA LYS A 62 3.67 9.83 -2.00
C LYS A 62 4.54 10.54 -3.01
N GLU A 63 5.85 10.53 -2.80
CA GLU A 63 6.78 11.22 -3.68
C GLU A 63 7.19 10.33 -4.84
N ASN A 64 7.35 10.92 -6.01
CA ASN A 64 7.87 10.23 -7.18
C ASN A 64 7.03 9.04 -7.64
N VAL A 65 5.74 9.04 -7.30
CA VAL A 65 4.84 7.94 -7.67
C VAL A 65 4.84 7.72 -9.18
N TRP A 66 4.85 8.79 -9.95
CA TRP A 66 4.83 8.69 -11.40
C TRP A 66 6.09 8.04 -11.96
N GLN A 67 7.21 8.14 -11.27
CA GLN A 67 8.44 7.47 -11.67
C GLN A 67 8.32 5.95 -11.50
N GLU A 68 7.56 5.52 -10.51
CA GLU A 68 7.31 4.10 -10.27
C GLU A 68 6.44 3.49 -11.37
N LEU A 69 5.61 4.30 -12.02
CA LEU A 69 4.69 3.85 -13.05
C LEU A 69 5.28 3.84 -14.45
N ILE A 70 6.46 4.41 -14.64
CA ILE A 70 7.10 4.54 -15.94
C ILE A 70 7.98 3.34 -16.26
#